data_6bfff9245c976f5e1089346cc7c05764
#
_entry.id   6bfff9245c976f5e1089346cc7c05764
#
_cell.length_a   1.000
_cell.length_b   1.000
_cell.length_c   1.000
_cell.angle_alpha   90.00
_cell.angle_beta   90.00
_cell.angle_gamma   90.00
#
_symmetry.space_group_name_H-M   'P 1'
#
loop_
_entity.id
_entity.type
_entity.pdbx_description
1 polymer ?
#
loop_
_entity_poly.entity_id
_entity_poly.type
_entity_poly.pdbx_seq_one_letter_code
_entity_poly.pdbx_strand_id
1 'polypeptide(L)'
;ETPVVLLRLFEDVGTGNLYVNLDPANLILYGKANPVDSLQVFGKYVRGVHAKDGFYPTNGRELGREVKVGEGLVNFPRLLKGLKECGFDGSLTIEREISGPQQTADIKETQKYLTQLIAEL
;
A
#
# COMPACT_ATOMS: atom_id res chain seq x y z
N GLU A 1 -2.68 -4.49 10.70
CA GLU A 1 -3.90 -4.25 11.46
C GLU A 1 -5.01 -3.62 10.60
N THR A 2 -6.23 -3.56 11.12
CA THR A 2 -7.34 -2.88 10.45
C THR A 2 -7.20 -1.35 10.56
N PRO A 3 -7.76 -0.58 9.62
CA PRO A 3 -7.69 0.89 9.67
C PRO A 3 -8.22 1.50 10.96
N VAL A 4 -9.31 0.97 11.50
CA VAL A 4 -9.93 1.46 12.75
C VAL A 4 -9.02 1.25 13.96
N VAL A 5 -8.33 0.11 14.03
CA VAL A 5 -7.36 -0.18 15.11
C VAL A 5 -6.17 0.78 15.03
N LEU A 6 -5.68 1.09 13.83
CA LEU A 6 -4.62 2.09 13.64
C LEU A 6 -5.06 3.49 14.07
N LEU A 7 -6.26 3.91 13.69
CA LEU A 7 -6.80 5.20 14.10
C LEU A 7 -6.89 5.30 15.63
N ARG A 8 -7.36 4.25 16.27
CA ARG A 8 -7.43 4.18 17.74
C ARG A 8 -6.04 4.28 18.39
N LEU A 9 -5.04 3.62 17.82
CA LEU A 9 -3.66 3.74 18.28
C LEU A 9 -3.17 5.20 18.23
N PHE A 10 -3.44 5.93 17.16
CA PHE A 10 -3.08 7.34 17.04
C PHE A 10 -3.77 8.21 18.09
N GLU A 11 -5.04 7.96 18.35
CA GLU A 11 -5.81 8.65 19.39
C GLU A 11 -5.26 8.36 20.79
N ASP A 12 -4.96 7.09 21.09
CA ASP A 12 -4.43 6.65 22.38
C ASP A 12 -3.01 7.21 22.64
N VAL A 13 -2.15 7.26 21.63
CA VAL A 13 -0.81 7.85 21.72
C VAL A 13 -0.89 9.37 21.88
N GLY A 14 -1.72 10.05 21.10
CA GLY A 14 -2.09 11.45 21.27
C GLY A 14 -0.96 12.50 21.11
N THR A 15 0.24 12.12 20.65
CA THR A 15 1.40 13.04 20.55
C THR A 15 1.45 13.84 19.25
N GLY A 16 0.72 13.42 18.21
CA GLY A 16 0.83 13.99 16.87
C GLY A 16 2.11 13.62 16.11
N ASN A 17 2.95 12.74 16.66
CA ASN A 17 4.23 12.32 16.08
C ASN A 17 4.23 10.89 15.55
N LEU A 18 3.07 10.26 15.49
CA LEU A 18 2.90 8.91 14.96
C LEU A 18 2.27 8.97 13.57
N TYR A 19 2.87 8.26 12.61
CA TYR A 19 2.47 8.27 11.21
C TYR A 19 2.38 6.86 10.64
N VAL A 20 1.76 6.73 9.47
CA VAL A 20 1.64 5.46 8.75
C VAL A 20 2.72 5.38 7.67
N ASN A 21 3.48 4.29 7.68
CA ASN A 21 4.19 3.79 6.53
C ASN A 21 3.30 2.71 5.90
N LEU A 22 2.55 3.09 4.88
CA LEU A 22 1.51 2.25 4.29
C LEU A 22 2.11 1.18 3.39
N ASP A 23 1.87 -0.08 3.73
CA ASP A 23 1.97 -1.19 2.79
C ASP A 23 0.54 -1.61 2.38
N PRO A 24 0.06 -1.16 1.21
CA PRO A 24 -1.31 -1.43 0.79
C PRO A 24 -1.56 -2.92 0.51
N ALA A 25 -0.52 -3.65 0.06
CA ALA A 25 -0.63 -5.08 -0.18
C ALA A 25 -0.80 -5.86 1.12
N ASN A 26 -0.16 -5.46 2.22
CA ASN A 26 -0.30 -6.13 3.49
C ASN A 26 -1.74 -6.07 4.03
N LEU A 27 -2.48 -5.00 3.78
CA LEU A 27 -3.90 -4.96 4.11
C LEU A 27 -4.69 -6.06 3.38
N ILE A 28 -4.33 -6.33 2.15
CA ILE A 28 -4.94 -7.38 1.31
C ILE A 28 -4.44 -8.76 1.73
N LEU A 29 -3.12 -8.95 1.80
CA LEU A 29 -2.49 -10.25 2.09
C LEU A 29 -2.91 -10.83 3.43
N TYR A 30 -3.09 -9.97 4.44
CA TYR A 30 -3.57 -10.35 5.77
C TYR A 30 -5.10 -10.31 5.92
N GLY A 31 -5.84 -10.01 4.83
CA GLY A 31 -7.30 -9.97 4.85
C GLY A 31 -7.90 -8.91 5.77
N LYS A 32 -7.23 -7.76 5.93
CA LYS A 32 -7.62 -6.73 6.91
C LYS A 32 -8.50 -5.64 6.34
N ALA A 33 -8.24 -5.16 5.12
CA ALA A 33 -8.98 -4.07 4.52
C ALA A 33 -8.70 -3.90 3.03
N ASN A 34 -9.54 -3.10 2.36
CA ASN A 34 -9.25 -2.52 1.06
C ASN A 34 -8.34 -1.28 1.25
N PRO A 35 -7.18 -1.21 0.60
CA PRO A 35 -6.24 -0.11 0.84
C PRO A 35 -6.75 1.26 0.36
N VAL A 36 -7.51 1.33 -0.73
CA VAL A 36 -8.06 2.60 -1.22
C VAL A 36 -9.09 3.16 -0.24
N ASP A 37 -10.00 2.32 0.23
CA ASP A 37 -11.02 2.72 1.21
C ASP A 37 -10.39 3.10 2.56
N SER A 38 -9.30 2.46 2.93
CA SER A 38 -8.56 2.74 4.15
C SER A 38 -8.00 4.16 4.24
N LEU A 39 -7.77 4.82 3.10
CA LEU A 39 -7.32 6.22 3.07
C LEU A 39 -8.35 7.19 3.66
N GLN A 40 -9.62 6.85 3.63
CA GLN A 40 -10.68 7.65 4.28
C GLN A 40 -10.54 7.65 5.80
N VAL A 41 -9.93 6.61 6.37
CA VAL A 41 -9.72 6.47 7.81
C VAL A 41 -8.41 7.09 8.25
N PHE A 42 -7.29 6.77 7.60
CA PHE A 42 -5.95 7.16 8.06
C PHE A 42 -5.10 7.91 7.02
N GLY A 43 -5.65 8.26 5.86
CA GLY A 43 -4.88 8.83 4.74
C GLY A 43 -4.06 10.06 5.12
N LYS A 44 -4.57 10.93 6.00
CA LYS A 44 -3.85 12.11 6.50
C LYS A 44 -2.59 11.79 7.31
N TYR A 45 -2.48 10.57 7.82
CA TYR A 45 -1.31 10.12 8.60
C TYR A 45 -0.24 9.44 7.75
N VAL A 46 -0.49 9.16 6.47
CA VAL A 46 0.45 8.46 5.60
C VAL A 46 1.63 9.37 5.27
N ARG A 47 2.86 8.90 5.52
CA ARG A 47 4.11 9.61 5.23
C ARG A 47 5.07 8.81 4.35
N GLY A 48 4.85 7.51 4.21
CA GLY A 48 5.59 6.62 3.32
C GLY A 48 4.67 5.55 2.77
N VAL A 49 5.02 5.00 1.62
CA VAL A 49 4.26 3.92 0.98
C VAL A 49 5.22 2.86 0.44
N HIS A 50 4.97 1.60 0.75
CA HIS A 50 5.57 0.48 0.06
C HIS A 50 4.72 0.11 -1.15
N ALA A 51 5.27 0.26 -2.35
CA ALA A 51 4.60 -0.15 -3.57
C ALA A 51 4.75 -1.66 -3.76
N LYS A 52 3.74 -2.38 -3.32
CA LYS A 52 3.59 -3.83 -3.30
C LYS A 52 2.14 -4.19 -3.62
N ASP A 53 1.90 -5.33 -4.22
CA ASP A 53 0.57 -5.74 -4.66
C ASP A 53 0.28 -7.21 -4.35
N GLY A 54 -0.98 -7.60 -4.36
CA GLY A 54 -1.35 -8.96 -4.03
C GLY A 54 -2.85 -9.24 -4.09
N PHE A 55 -3.18 -10.48 -3.73
CA PHE A 55 -4.54 -11.00 -3.65
C PHE A 55 -4.89 -11.39 -2.21
N TYR A 56 -6.17 -11.32 -1.88
CA TYR A 56 -6.68 -11.75 -0.58
C TYR A 56 -6.46 -13.24 -0.33
N PRO A 57 -6.36 -13.65 0.96
CA PRO A 57 -6.38 -15.06 1.32
C PRO A 57 -7.67 -15.74 0.82
N THR A 58 -7.54 -17.00 0.43
CA THR A 58 -8.68 -17.84 0.01
C THR A 58 -9.15 -18.79 1.10
N ASN A 59 -8.45 -18.82 2.23
CA ASN A 59 -8.80 -19.61 3.43
C ASN A 59 -8.29 -18.90 4.69
N GLY A 60 -8.71 -19.37 5.87
CA GLY A 60 -8.35 -18.75 7.16
C GLY A 60 -6.99 -19.17 7.73
N ARG A 61 -6.19 -19.94 7.02
CA ARG A 61 -4.93 -20.51 7.50
C ARG A 61 -3.68 -19.92 6.85
N GLU A 62 -3.82 -19.41 5.64
CA GLU A 62 -2.72 -18.91 4.83
C GLU A 62 -2.91 -17.43 4.51
N LEU A 63 -1.82 -16.73 4.29
CA LEU A 63 -1.85 -15.37 3.77
C LEU A 63 -2.29 -15.35 2.30
N GLY A 64 -2.67 -14.19 1.82
CA GLY A 64 -2.86 -13.94 0.41
C GLY A 64 -1.54 -14.10 -0.38
N ARG A 65 -1.62 -13.92 -1.68
CA ARG A 65 -0.48 -14.11 -2.58
C ARG A 65 0.03 -12.76 -3.10
N GLU A 66 1.30 -12.46 -2.85
CA GLU A 66 1.98 -11.30 -3.45
C GLU A 66 2.19 -11.50 -4.95
N VAL A 67 1.99 -10.43 -5.71
CA VAL A 67 2.25 -10.39 -7.16
C VAL A 67 2.96 -9.08 -7.52
N LYS A 68 3.40 -8.96 -8.77
CA LYS A 68 3.97 -7.71 -9.27
C LYS A 68 2.96 -6.56 -9.18
N VAL A 69 3.43 -5.38 -8.86
CA VAL A 69 2.60 -4.16 -8.80
C VAL A 69 1.84 -3.95 -10.10
N GLY A 70 0.54 -3.74 -9.98
CA GLY A 70 -0.40 -3.60 -11.08
C GLY A 70 -1.12 -4.90 -11.48
N GLU A 71 -0.69 -6.05 -10.96
CA GLU A 71 -1.31 -7.35 -11.24
C GLU A 71 -2.23 -7.83 -10.12
N GLY A 72 -2.26 -7.13 -8.98
CA GLY A 72 -3.06 -7.48 -7.81
C GLY A 72 -4.29 -6.58 -7.62
N LEU A 73 -4.77 -6.53 -6.39
CA LEU A 73 -6.02 -5.88 -6.01
C LEU A 73 -5.84 -4.51 -5.31
N VAL A 74 -4.62 -4.01 -5.20
CA VAL A 74 -4.36 -2.69 -4.57
C VAL A 74 -5.01 -1.55 -5.35
N ASN A 75 -5.09 -1.64 -6.67
CA ASN A 75 -5.60 -0.58 -7.54
C ASN A 75 -4.77 0.71 -7.43
N PHE A 76 -3.53 0.65 -7.86
CA PHE A 76 -2.58 1.77 -7.79
C PHE A 76 -3.08 3.08 -8.40
N PRO A 77 -3.79 3.10 -9.54
CA PRO A 77 -4.33 4.36 -10.07
C PRO A 77 -5.25 5.08 -9.07
N ARG A 78 -6.15 4.34 -8.42
CA ARG A 78 -7.03 4.92 -7.40
C ARG A 78 -6.31 5.23 -6.08
N LEU A 79 -5.38 4.38 -5.68
CA LEU A 79 -4.58 4.59 -4.48
C LEU A 79 -3.76 5.88 -4.58
N LEU A 80 -3.03 6.07 -5.68
CA LEU A 80 -2.20 7.26 -5.90
C LEU A 80 -3.04 8.54 -5.97
N LYS A 81 -4.19 8.48 -6.62
CA LYS A 81 -5.14 9.61 -6.61
C LYS A 81 -5.60 9.95 -5.20
N GLY A 82 -6.03 8.95 -4.43
CA GLY A 82 -6.45 9.15 -3.04
C GLY A 82 -5.34 9.67 -2.13
N LEU A 83 -4.11 9.19 -2.29
CA LEU A 83 -2.94 9.70 -1.57
C LEU A 83 -2.69 11.18 -1.89
N LYS A 84 -2.75 11.57 -3.16
CA LYS A 84 -2.63 12.98 -3.57
C LYS A 84 -3.72 13.85 -2.93
N GLU A 85 -4.96 13.39 -2.93
CA GLU A 85 -6.09 14.08 -2.29
C GLU A 85 -5.91 14.21 -0.77
N CYS A 86 -5.23 13.26 -0.12
CA CYS A 86 -4.85 13.34 1.30
C CYS A 86 -3.63 14.23 1.57
N GLY A 87 -3.01 14.83 0.55
CA GLY A 87 -1.82 15.67 0.70
C GLY A 87 -0.51 14.87 0.86
N PHE A 88 -0.47 13.61 0.46
CA PHE A 88 0.75 12.80 0.51
C PHE A 88 1.82 13.36 -0.42
N ASP A 89 3.02 13.55 0.11
CA ASP A 89 4.20 14.05 -0.60
C ASP A 89 5.47 13.20 -0.32
N GLY A 90 5.29 12.03 0.28
CA GLY A 90 6.36 11.12 0.63
C GLY A 90 6.85 10.24 -0.52
N SER A 91 7.67 9.25 -0.20
CA SER A 91 8.23 8.31 -1.16
C SER A 91 7.36 7.10 -1.39
N LEU A 92 7.40 6.57 -2.63
CA LEU A 92 6.93 5.25 -2.99
C LEU A 92 8.14 4.32 -3.07
N THR A 93 8.28 3.42 -2.12
CA THR A 93 9.36 2.43 -2.08
C THR A 93 8.87 1.12 -2.69
N ILE A 94 9.44 0.72 -3.82
CA ILE A 94 9.04 -0.54 -4.48
C ILE A 94 9.54 -1.71 -3.65
N GLU A 95 8.65 -2.63 -3.33
CA GLU A 95 8.95 -3.87 -2.64
C GLU A 95 8.43 -5.07 -3.44
N ARG A 96 9.30 -6.09 -3.60
CA ARG A 96 8.99 -7.34 -4.30
C ARG A 96 9.68 -8.48 -3.57
N GLU A 97 8.91 -9.26 -2.81
CA GLU A 97 9.41 -10.30 -1.90
C GLU A 97 9.69 -11.63 -2.60
N ILE A 98 10.40 -11.57 -3.70
CA ILE A 98 11.01 -12.73 -4.37
C ILE A 98 12.50 -12.48 -4.55
N SER A 99 13.25 -13.45 -5.04
CA SER A 99 14.68 -13.31 -5.31
C SER A 99 15.01 -13.69 -6.75
N GLY A 100 16.20 -13.26 -7.20
CA GLY A 100 16.73 -13.60 -8.51
C GLY A 100 16.34 -12.63 -9.64
N PRO A 101 16.59 -13.01 -10.90
CA PRO A 101 16.41 -12.13 -12.06
C PRO A 101 15.00 -11.60 -12.24
N GLN A 102 13.99 -12.38 -11.86
CA GLN A 102 12.59 -11.98 -11.95
C GLN A 102 12.27 -10.80 -11.02
N GLN A 103 12.85 -10.77 -9.83
CA GLN A 103 12.71 -9.63 -8.92
C GLN A 103 13.22 -8.34 -9.56
N THR A 104 14.40 -8.38 -10.17
CA THR A 104 14.99 -7.22 -10.85
C THR A 104 14.12 -6.74 -12.02
N ALA A 105 13.59 -7.67 -12.81
CA ALA A 105 12.70 -7.36 -13.93
C ALA A 105 11.40 -6.71 -13.42
N ASP A 106 10.76 -7.30 -12.41
CA ASP A 106 9.51 -6.80 -11.82
C ASP A 106 9.69 -5.39 -11.24
N ILE A 107 10.80 -5.13 -10.54
CA ILE A 107 11.10 -3.80 -9.97
C ILE A 107 11.26 -2.75 -11.08
N LYS A 108 11.98 -3.06 -12.15
CA LYS A 108 12.17 -2.15 -13.29
C LYS A 108 10.85 -1.82 -14.00
N GLU A 109 10.01 -2.82 -14.20
CA GLU A 109 8.69 -2.63 -14.80
C GLU A 109 7.77 -1.82 -13.88
N THR A 110 7.77 -2.12 -12.59
CA THR A 110 7.02 -1.39 -11.57
C THR A 110 7.44 0.08 -11.55
N GLN A 111 8.73 0.37 -11.60
CA GLN A 111 9.22 1.76 -11.65
C GLN A 111 8.65 2.52 -12.82
N LYS A 112 8.66 1.94 -14.02
CA LYS A 112 8.10 2.56 -15.23
C LYS A 112 6.59 2.79 -15.08
N TYR A 113 5.88 1.78 -14.61
CA TYR A 113 4.43 1.84 -14.40
C TYR A 113 4.03 2.94 -13.42
N LEU A 114 4.66 2.98 -12.24
CA LEU A 114 4.36 4.00 -11.23
C LEU A 114 4.74 5.42 -11.70
N THR A 115 5.87 5.56 -12.41
CA THR A 115 6.29 6.86 -12.98
C THR A 115 5.24 7.38 -13.96
N GLN A 116 4.71 6.52 -14.81
CA GLN A 116 3.63 6.88 -15.74
C GLN A 116 2.36 7.29 -14.98
N LEU A 117 1.92 6.51 -14.01
CA LEU A 117 0.73 6.84 -13.21
C LEU A 117 0.87 8.18 -12.49
N ILE A 118 2.04 8.47 -11.92
CA ILE A 118 2.31 9.74 -11.24
C ILE A 118 2.24 10.92 -12.22
N ALA A 119 2.76 10.75 -13.43
CA ALA A 119 2.71 11.79 -14.47
C ALA A 119 1.28 12.12 -14.92
N GLU A 120 0.35 11.17 -14.80
CA GLU A 120 -1.07 11.31 -15.17
C GLU A 120 -1.94 11.91 -14.03
N LEU A 121 -1.40 12.09 -12.84
CA LEU A 121 -2.12 12.68 -11.70
C LEU A 121 -2.35 14.22 -11.93
#